data_d10a49a1f0db82d95accb0fb91bfb4ee
#
_entry.id   d10a49a1f0db82d95accb0fb91bfb4ee
#
_cell.length_a   1.000
_cell.length_b   1.000
_cell.length_c   1.000
_cell.angle_alpha   90.00
_cell.angle_beta   90.00
_cell.angle_gamma   90.00
#
_symmetry.space_group_name_H-M   'P 1'
#
loop_
_entity.id
_entity.type
_entity.pdbx_description
1 polymer ?
#
loop_
_entity_poly.entity_id
_entity_poly.type
_entity_poly.pdbx_seq_one_letter_code
_entity_poly.pdbx_strand_id
1 'polypeptide(L)'
;MSTINRGTYQEDAGVQRRRWLILIVLNLFTFMSTLDGSIVNIALPVLSGKLGLPIAQVEWVTTGYLMAICSVILFFGRLGDIVGKIKLFKIGTVVFIAGSLLCGLSGSLPLLVASRIVQALGAAMTMANSQGIVTDIFPATERGKALGLIGTFVSLGSIAGPSLGGIIVSNLGWEYIFWVNVPIGLIAIGLGWKVLPKDLIRVQARIDIPGSLLFACFIVPLFAGLLLGQQHGYGNPGILLALGAATLALIAFLWVELRKPEPLLQLNLFKNPLFSLSILCGFLVFAANFCFNIIAPFYTQSMLGLSPSSAGVLLMLFPICMVVVAPLSGALSDKIGSELLTFAGLIVMVIAQFGLARLHDGSPVALVGVWIGMLGIGSGMFQSPNNSLVMSTVPRTQLGSAGSVNSLVRNIGMVVGITIATTTLFHVMSGLAGHRVTGLVKGRPDIFLAGMHVVFITSASICLAAAVLTGWRFVRTKRVRVEVKRRRPEEGRG
;
A
#
# COMPACT_ATOMS: atom_id res chain seq x y z
N MET A 1 4.39 23.00 -24.80
CA MET A 1 5.03 22.88 -23.45
C MET A 1 6.43 23.44 -23.56
N SER A 2 6.68 24.66 -23.10
CA SER A 2 8.04 25.18 -22.99
C SER A 2 8.66 24.74 -21.67
N THR A 3 9.55 23.75 -21.72
CA THR A 3 10.47 23.45 -20.63
C THR A 3 11.49 24.57 -20.57
N ILE A 4 11.56 25.30 -19.47
CA ILE A 4 12.70 26.16 -19.18
C ILE A 4 13.88 25.22 -18.95
N ASN A 5 14.69 25.04 -19.99
CA ASN A 5 15.83 24.13 -20.00
C ASN A 5 16.95 24.70 -19.11
N ARG A 6 16.89 24.39 -17.81
CA ARG A 6 18.00 24.58 -16.86
C ARG A 6 18.59 23.21 -16.60
N GLY A 7 19.50 22.71 -17.47
CA GLY A 7 20.26 21.49 -17.29
C GLY A 7 19.50 20.26 -16.73
N THR A 8 19.99 19.07 -16.93
CA THR A 8 19.43 17.87 -16.31
C THR A 8 20.25 17.52 -15.08
N TYR A 9 19.65 16.96 -14.02
CA TYR A 9 20.41 16.42 -12.86
C TYR A 9 21.45 15.38 -13.28
N GLN A 10 21.30 14.78 -14.46
CA GLN A 10 22.24 13.80 -15.02
C GLN A 10 23.52 14.46 -15.54
N GLU A 11 23.49 15.75 -15.89
CA GLU A 11 24.64 16.55 -16.33
C GLU A 11 25.36 17.24 -15.17
N ASP A 12 24.73 17.34 -14.00
CA ASP A 12 25.33 17.94 -12.81
C ASP A 12 26.24 16.94 -12.10
N ALA A 13 27.55 17.10 -12.25
CA ALA A 13 28.56 16.23 -11.65
C ALA A 13 28.47 16.19 -10.12
N GLY A 14 28.01 17.27 -9.47
CA GLY A 14 27.83 17.32 -8.02
C GLY A 14 26.64 16.46 -7.55
N VAL A 15 25.54 16.47 -8.31
CA VAL A 15 24.36 15.62 -8.06
C VAL A 15 24.71 14.15 -8.34
N GLN A 16 25.41 13.88 -9.45
CA GLN A 16 25.77 12.52 -9.84
C GLN A 16 26.72 11.85 -8.84
N ARG A 17 27.67 12.57 -8.28
CA ARG A 17 28.54 12.05 -7.21
C ARG A 17 27.76 11.67 -5.95
N ARG A 18 26.65 12.35 -5.65
CA ARG A 18 25.84 12.15 -4.45
C ARG A 18 24.55 11.38 -4.70
N ARG A 19 24.26 10.91 -5.93
CA ARG A 19 22.96 10.28 -6.29
C ARG A 19 22.58 9.12 -5.38
N TRP A 20 23.51 8.28 -4.98
CA TRP A 20 23.26 7.18 -4.05
C TRP A 20 22.94 7.66 -2.63
N LEU A 21 23.59 8.73 -2.18
CA LEU A 21 23.29 9.35 -0.89
C LEU A 21 21.90 10.01 -0.90
N ILE A 22 21.53 10.65 -2.02
CA ILE A 22 20.19 11.17 -2.25
C ILE A 22 19.17 10.04 -2.14
N LEU A 23 19.42 8.90 -2.77
CA LEU A 23 18.54 7.73 -2.71
C LEU A 23 18.40 7.20 -1.28
N ILE A 24 19.48 7.19 -0.49
CA ILE A 24 19.43 6.78 0.92
C ILE A 24 18.49 7.71 1.71
N VAL A 25 18.54 9.01 1.49
CA VAL A 25 17.63 9.97 2.15
C VAL A 25 16.17 9.72 1.77
N LEU A 26 15.89 9.48 0.48
CA LEU A 26 14.54 9.14 0.03
C LEU A 26 14.05 7.81 0.64
N ASN A 27 14.96 6.84 0.72
CA ASN A 27 14.66 5.53 1.27
C ASN A 27 14.49 5.54 2.79
N LEU A 28 15.19 6.42 3.51
CA LEU A 28 15.00 6.60 4.95
C LEU A 28 13.56 7.05 5.27
N PHE A 29 13.01 7.96 4.46
CA PHE A 29 11.60 8.33 4.57
C PHE A 29 10.67 7.17 4.17
N THR A 30 10.99 6.45 3.10
CA THR A 30 10.21 5.28 2.67
C THR A 30 10.17 4.21 3.77
N PHE A 31 11.29 3.95 4.42
CA PHE A 31 11.38 3.08 5.59
C PHE A 31 10.47 3.57 6.72
N MET A 32 10.61 4.85 7.10
CA MET A 32 9.82 5.47 8.17
C MET A 32 8.31 5.39 7.90
N SER A 33 7.86 5.74 6.70
CA SER A 33 6.43 5.73 6.35
C SER A 33 5.86 4.31 6.30
N THR A 34 6.67 3.33 5.89
CA THR A 34 6.27 1.91 5.85
C THR A 34 6.28 1.30 7.24
N LEU A 35 7.27 1.66 8.06
CA LEU A 35 7.34 1.31 9.47
C LEU A 35 6.09 1.80 10.20
N ASP A 36 5.72 3.08 10.00
CA ASP A 36 4.53 3.68 10.61
C ASP A 36 3.24 2.92 10.23
N GLY A 37 3.09 2.57 8.94
CA GLY A 37 1.92 1.80 8.49
C GLY A 37 1.84 0.38 9.07
N SER A 38 2.98 -0.27 9.32
CA SER A 38 3.03 -1.63 9.84
C SER A 38 2.97 -1.71 11.38
N ILE A 39 3.59 -0.75 12.07
CA ILE A 39 3.68 -0.69 13.52
C ILE A 39 2.30 -0.45 14.17
N VAL A 40 1.45 0.36 13.54
CA VAL A 40 0.10 0.67 14.05
C VAL A 40 -0.79 -0.57 14.09
N ASN A 41 -0.65 -1.49 13.13
CA ASN A 41 -1.48 -2.69 13.07
C ASN A 41 -1.32 -3.58 14.31
N ILE A 42 -0.10 -3.69 14.86
CA ILE A 42 0.14 -4.47 16.09
C ILE A 42 -0.42 -3.78 17.34
N ALA A 43 -0.61 -2.46 17.30
CA ALA A 43 -1.16 -1.68 18.40
C ALA A 43 -2.69 -1.64 18.43
N LEU A 44 -3.40 -1.98 17.33
CA LEU A 44 -4.86 -1.92 17.25
C LEU A 44 -5.58 -2.67 18.38
N PRO A 45 -5.21 -3.93 18.74
CA PRO A 45 -5.83 -4.62 19.86
C PRO A 45 -5.61 -3.92 21.20
N VAL A 46 -4.40 -3.37 21.42
CA VAL A 46 -4.06 -2.65 22.66
C VAL A 46 -4.80 -1.32 22.75
N LEU A 47 -4.90 -0.59 21.63
CA LEU A 47 -5.69 0.65 21.52
C LEU A 47 -7.17 0.38 21.83
N SER A 48 -7.76 -0.68 21.24
CA SER A 48 -9.14 -1.11 21.52
C SER A 48 -9.36 -1.36 23.01
N GLY A 49 -8.44 -2.09 23.65
CA GLY A 49 -8.53 -2.38 25.09
C GLY A 49 -8.34 -1.15 25.98
N LYS A 50 -7.33 -0.30 25.72
CA LYS A 50 -7.04 0.90 26.53
C LYS A 50 -8.08 2.01 26.40
N LEU A 51 -8.60 2.23 25.19
CA LEU A 51 -9.63 3.24 24.93
C LEU A 51 -11.04 2.75 25.28
N GLY A 52 -11.22 1.45 25.53
CA GLY A 52 -12.54 0.84 25.76
C GLY A 52 -13.46 0.93 24.54
N LEU A 53 -12.90 1.00 23.34
CA LEU A 53 -13.62 1.22 22.11
C LEU A 53 -13.66 -0.05 21.24
N PRO A 54 -14.75 -0.29 20.50
CA PRO A 54 -14.82 -1.38 19.53
C PRO A 54 -13.72 -1.30 18.47
N ILE A 55 -13.27 -2.46 17.98
CA ILE A 55 -12.28 -2.60 16.91
C ILE A 55 -12.64 -1.73 15.71
N ALA A 56 -13.91 -1.77 15.27
CA ALA A 56 -14.43 -1.01 14.13
C ALA A 56 -14.26 0.52 14.27
N GLN A 57 -14.19 1.05 15.50
CA GLN A 57 -13.88 2.47 15.72
C GLN A 57 -12.38 2.73 15.67
N VAL A 58 -11.58 1.84 16.27
CA VAL A 58 -10.11 2.01 16.31
C VAL A 58 -9.49 1.88 14.92
N GLU A 59 -10.11 1.14 14.01
CA GLU A 59 -9.69 1.04 12.60
C GLU A 59 -9.61 2.37 11.87
N TRP A 60 -10.32 3.40 12.34
CA TRP A 60 -10.20 4.76 11.80
C TRP A 60 -8.79 5.32 11.89
N VAL A 61 -7.97 4.85 12.83
CA VAL A 61 -6.57 5.25 12.96
C VAL A 61 -5.77 4.86 11.72
N THR A 62 -6.01 3.66 11.16
CA THR A 62 -5.35 3.19 9.94
C THR A 62 -6.09 3.64 8.69
N THR A 63 -7.41 3.48 8.65
CA THR A 63 -8.19 3.77 7.44
C THR A 63 -8.32 5.26 7.18
N GLY A 64 -8.49 6.09 8.22
CA GLY A 64 -8.50 7.55 8.10
C GLY A 64 -7.19 8.09 7.52
N TYR A 65 -6.06 7.52 7.93
CA TYR A 65 -4.75 7.83 7.37
C TYR A 65 -4.66 7.45 5.87
N LEU A 66 -5.04 6.23 5.50
CA LEU A 66 -5.01 5.78 4.11
C LEU A 66 -6.01 6.56 3.24
N MET A 67 -7.19 6.87 3.76
CA MET A 67 -8.20 7.70 3.09
C MET A 67 -7.65 9.09 2.77
N ALA A 68 -7.00 9.73 3.75
CA ALA A 68 -6.40 11.03 3.55
C ALA A 68 -5.25 10.98 2.51
N ILE A 69 -4.37 9.96 2.55
CA ILE A 69 -3.34 9.77 1.52
C ILE A 69 -3.99 9.64 0.15
N CYS A 70 -4.96 8.74 -0.01
CA CYS A 70 -5.60 8.48 -1.30
C CYS A 70 -6.25 9.73 -1.87
N SER A 71 -6.89 10.53 -1.04
CA SER A 71 -7.60 11.74 -1.47
C SER A 71 -6.70 12.79 -2.10
N VAL A 72 -5.43 12.88 -1.67
CA VAL A 72 -4.55 13.98 -2.04
C VAL A 72 -3.25 13.57 -2.77
N ILE A 73 -2.97 12.26 -2.91
CA ILE A 73 -1.70 11.80 -3.50
C ILE A 73 -1.51 12.26 -4.95
N LEU A 74 -2.57 12.24 -5.76
CA LEU A 74 -2.54 12.70 -7.15
C LEU A 74 -2.31 14.21 -7.22
N PHE A 75 -3.00 14.97 -6.34
CA PHE A 75 -2.81 16.42 -6.22
C PHE A 75 -1.36 16.77 -5.89
N PHE A 76 -0.76 16.13 -4.87
CA PHE A 76 0.63 16.39 -4.47
C PHE A 76 1.65 15.91 -5.50
N GLY A 77 1.33 14.89 -6.30
CA GLY A 77 2.15 14.51 -7.46
C GLY A 77 2.22 15.64 -8.49
N ARG A 78 1.06 16.18 -8.87
CA ARG A 78 0.99 17.30 -9.81
C ARG A 78 1.58 18.60 -9.23
N LEU A 79 1.32 18.88 -7.97
CA LEU A 79 1.91 20.03 -7.27
C LEU A 79 3.44 19.95 -7.24
N GLY A 80 4.01 18.75 -7.07
CA GLY A 80 5.45 18.54 -7.11
C GLY A 80 6.07 18.85 -8.46
N ASP A 81 5.41 18.53 -9.56
CA ASP A 81 5.86 18.89 -10.91
C ASP A 81 5.90 20.41 -11.13
N ILE A 82 4.99 21.17 -10.50
CA ILE A 82 4.86 22.63 -10.65
C ILE A 82 5.77 23.38 -9.68
N VAL A 83 5.73 23.05 -8.40
CA VAL A 83 6.43 23.81 -7.32
C VAL A 83 7.86 23.30 -7.12
N GLY A 84 8.10 22.03 -7.47
CA GLY A 84 9.35 21.32 -7.29
C GLY A 84 9.16 20.07 -6.41
N LYS A 85 9.55 18.92 -6.95
CA LYS A 85 9.40 17.60 -6.27
C LYS A 85 10.22 17.52 -4.99
N ILE A 86 11.46 18.06 -5.01
CA ILE A 86 12.37 18.03 -3.87
C ILE A 86 11.89 18.96 -2.76
N LYS A 87 11.40 20.15 -3.12
CA LYS A 87 10.82 21.10 -2.17
C LYS A 87 9.61 20.46 -1.48
N LEU A 88 8.71 19.85 -2.26
CA LEU A 88 7.51 19.24 -1.71
C LEU A 88 7.82 18.01 -0.85
N PHE A 89 8.82 17.21 -1.24
CA PHE A 89 9.33 16.10 -0.43
C PHE A 89 9.84 16.58 0.94
N LYS A 90 10.65 17.66 0.99
CA LYS A 90 11.16 18.25 2.24
C LYS A 90 10.03 18.74 3.14
N ILE A 91 9.08 19.49 2.60
CA ILE A 91 7.90 19.96 3.33
C ILE A 91 7.09 18.77 3.88
N GLY A 92 6.84 17.77 3.03
CA GLY A 92 6.11 16.57 3.41
C GLY A 92 6.76 15.80 4.55
N THR A 93 8.09 15.71 4.57
CA THR A 93 8.82 15.07 5.67
C THR A 93 8.60 15.83 6.99
N VAL A 94 8.63 17.16 6.98
CA VAL A 94 8.37 17.99 8.18
C VAL A 94 6.93 17.79 8.66
N VAL A 95 5.96 17.85 7.75
CA VAL A 95 4.53 17.66 8.08
C VAL A 95 4.27 16.25 8.65
N PHE A 96 4.92 15.22 8.08
CA PHE A 96 4.81 13.85 8.60
C PHE A 96 5.31 13.72 10.04
N ILE A 97 6.46 14.33 10.36
CA ILE A 97 7.04 14.30 11.71
C ILE A 97 6.16 15.07 12.69
N ALA A 98 5.68 16.25 12.31
CA ALA A 98 4.74 17.03 13.12
C ALA A 98 3.46 16.23 13.41
N GLY A 99 2.90 15.57 12.38
CA GLY A 99 1.76 14.66 12.54
C GLY A 99 2.06 13.50 13.48
N SER A 100 3.25 12.90 13.37
CA SER A 100 3.69 11.82 14.27
C SER A 100 3.78 12.26 15.72
N LEU A 101 4.31 13.46 15.98
CA LEU A 101 4.33 14.05 17.33
C LEU A 101 2.91 14.23 17.87
N LEU A 102 2.01 14.80 17.07
CA LEU A 102 0.62 15.01 17.46
C LEU A 102 -0.11 13.69 17.74
N CYS A 103 0.16 12.62 16.95
CA CYS A 103 -0.40 11.30 17.20
C CYS A 103 -0.02 10.75 18.57
N GLY A 104 1.23 10.84 18.97
CA GLY A 104 1.68 10.38 20.28
C GLY A 104 1.21 11.25 21.45
N LEU A 105 0.80 12.49 21.21
CA LEU A 105 0.21 13.39 22.21
C LEU A 105 -1.33 13.25 22.31
N SER A 106 -1.95 12.39 21.50
CA SER A 106 -3.40 12.31 21.40
C SER A 106 -4.00 11.54 22.57
N GLY A 107 -4.82 12.20 23.37
CA GLY A 107 -5.55 11.60 24.50
C GLY A 107 -6.92 11.00 24.14
N SER A 108 -7.35 11.07 22.86
CA SER A 108 -8.66 10.58 22.43
C SER A 108 -8.62 10.11 20.97
N LEU A 109 -9.55 9.20 20.61
CA LEU A 109 -9.61 8.69 19.23
C LEU A 109 -9.85 9.79 18.17
N PRO A 110 -10.76 10.77 18.35
CA PRO A 110 -10.93 11.85 17.38
C PRO A 110 -9.66 12.67 17.16
N LEU A 111 -8.93 13.00 18.25
CA LEU A 111 -7.69 13.74 18.15
C LEU A 111 -6.59 12.91 17.47
N LEU A 112 -6.53 11.60 17.76
CA LEU A 112 -5.59 10.68 17.11
C LEU A 112 -5.88 10.60 15.61
N VAL A 113 -7.13 10.46 15.19
CA VAL A 113 -7.52 10.41 13.78
C VAL A 113 -7.22 11.75 13.08
N ALA A 114 -7.49 12.88 13.70
CA ALA A 114 -7.14 14.21 13.17
C ALA A 114 -5.62 14.35 12.98
N SER A 115 -4.83 13.90 13.95
CA SER A 115 -3.36 13.90 13.89
C SER A 115 -2.84 12.98 12.79
N ARG A 116 -3.50 11.81 12.58
CA ARG A 116 -3.22 10.89 11.48
C ARG A 116 -3.51 11.51 10.11
N ILE A 117 -4.53 12.36 9.99
CA ILE A 117 -4.79 13.10 8.75
C ILE A 117 -3.64 14.07 8.44
N VAL A 118 -3.15 14.81 9.44
CA VAL A 118 -1.97 15.70 9.27
C VAL A 118 -0.75 14.88 8.83
N GLN A 119 -0.49 13.76 9.48
CA GLN A 119 0.60 12.86 9.14
C GLN A 119 0.45 12.31 7.70
N ALA A 120 -0.77 11.96 7.30
CA ALA A 120 -1.11 11.47 5.96
C ALA A 120 -0.82 12.50 4.85
N LEU A 121 -1.08 13.79 5.10
CA LEU A 121 -0.72 14.87 4.15
C LEU A 121 0.79 14.88 3.91
N GLY A 122 1.60 14.76 4.95
CA GLY A 122 3.05 14.66 4.83
C GLY A 122 3.50 13.41 4.06
N ALA A 123 2.91 12.26 4.37
CA ALA A 123 3.17 11.02 3.65
C ALA A 123 2.82 11.13 2.16
N ALA A 124 1.67 11.69 1.82
CA ALA A 124 1.22 11.85 0.44
C ALA A 124 2.16 12.77 -0.37
N MET A 125 2.63 13.89 0.22
CA MET A 125 3.61 14.79 -0.40
C MET A 125 4.91 14.07 -0.77
N THR A 126 5.41 13.23 0.13
CA THR A 126 6.67 12.51 -0.08
C THR A 126 6.52 11.33 -1.02
N MET A 127 5.49 10.49 -0.82
CA MET A 127 5.25 9.28 -1.64
C MET A 127 4.97 9.63 -3.10
N ALA A 128 4.19 10.66 -3.36
CA ALA A 128 3.86 11.10 -4.72
C ALA A 128 5.11 11.54 -5.51
N ASN A 129 6.14 12.07 -4.84
CA ASN A 129 7.29 12.68 -5.47
C ASN A 129 8.55 11.81 -5.48
N SER A 130 8.68 10.84 -4.56
CA SER A 130 9.91 10.03 -4.40
C SER A 130 10.33 9.32 -5.69
N GLN A 131 9.41 8.65 -6.39
CA GLN A 131 9.72 7.93 -7.63
C GLN A 131 10.10 8.90 -8.76
N GLY A 132 9.45 10.07 -8.83
CA GLY A 132 9.77 11.13 -9.76
C GLY A 132 11.19 11.68 -9.55
N ILE A 133 11.58 11.93 -8.30
CA ILE A 133 12.94 12.40 -7.94
C ILE A 133 13.99 11.37 -8.37
N VAL A 134 13.77 10.08 -8.11
CA VAL A 134 14.68 9.01 -8.54
C VAL A 134 14.80 8.97 -10.06
N THR A 135 13.67 9.08 -10.77
CA THR A 135 13.64 9.05 -12.23
C THR A 135 14.38 10.24 -12.87
N ASP A 136 14.30 11.40 -12.23
CA ASP A 136 14.95 12.64 -12.72
C ASP A 136 16.47 12.61 -12.48
N ILE A 137 16.92 12.02 -11.34
CA ILE A 137 18.34 12.02 -10.92
C ILE A 137 19.13 10.86 -11.55
N PHE A 138 18.55 9.65 -11.61
CA PHE A 138 19.30 8.46 -12.03
C PHE A 138 19.29 8.29 -13.56
N PRO A 139 20.44 7.94 -14.16
CA PRO A 139 20.51 7.57 -15.56
C PRO A 139 19.66 6.30 -15.82
N ALA A 140 19.19 6.15 -17.06
CA ALA A 140 18.30 5.05 -17.44
C ALA A 140 18.85 3.65 -17.11
N THR A 141 20.17 3.49 -17.15
CA THR A 141 20.87 2.24 -16.87
C THR A 141 20.87 1.83 -15.39
N GLU A 142 20.66 2.77 -14.47
CA GLU A 142 20.71 2.52 -13.01
C GLU A 142 19.33 2.71 -12.32
N ARG A 143 18.31 3.22 -13.04
CA ARG A 143 16.97 3.47 -12.49
C ARG A 143 16.32 2.22 -11.90
N GLY A 144 16.44 1.09 -12.58
CA GLY A 144 15.90 -0.18 -12.10
C GLY A 144 16.47 -0.56 -10.74
N LYS A 145 17.81 -0.44 -10.59
CA LYS A 145 18.51 -0.68 -9.33
C LYS A 145 18.07 0.30 -8.23
N ALA A 146 17.93 1.59 -8.55
CA ALA A 146 17.51 2.60 -7.61
C ALA A 146 16.06 2.40 -7.13
N LEU A 147 15.13 2.12 -8.05
CA LEU A 147 13.74 1.80 -7.73
C LEU A 147 13.61 0.47 -6.96
N GLY A 148 14.47 -0.52 -7.26
CA GLY A 148 14.55 -1.78 -6.53
C GLY A 148 14.95 -1.58 -5.06
N LEU A 149 15.89 -0.65 -4.79
CA LEU A 149 16.27 -0.28 -3.42
C LEU A 149 15.13 0.35 -2.64
N ILE A 150 14.24 1.13 -3.28
CA ILE A 150 13.01 1.61 -2.63
C ILE A 150 12.18 0.42 -2.12
N GLY A 151 12.01 -0.61 -2.95
CA GLY A 151 11.33 -1.85 -2.56
C GLY A 151 11.97 -2.54 -1.35
N THR A 152 13.30 -2.56 -1.28
CA THR A 152 14.04 -3.11 -0.13
C THR A 152 13.74 -2.34 1.16
N PHE A 153 13.74 -1.01 1.13
CA PHE A 153 13.42 -0.20 2.31
C PHE A 153 11.95 -0.28 2.72
N VAL A 154 11.03 -0.41 1.77
CA VAL A 154 9.62 -0.75 2.05
C VAL A 154 9.54 -2.06 2.84
N SER A 155 10.26 -3.08 2.39
CA SER A 155 10.27 -4.38 3.05
C SER A 155 10.90 -4.32 4.44
N LEU A 156 12.03 -3.62 4.58
CA LEU A 156 12.68 -3.40 5.89
C LEU A 156 11.74 -2.68 6.88
N GLY A 157 11.01 -1.65 6.44
CA GLY A 157 10.01 -0.98 7.28
C GLY A 157 8.88 -1.92 7.70
N SER A 158 8.40 -2.76 6.77
CA SER A 158 7.37 -3.74 7.06
C SER A 158 7.83 -4.84 8.04
N ILE A 159 9.10 -5.25 7.99
CA ILE A 159 9.70 -6.20 8.95
C ILE A 159 9.84 -5.55 10.33
N ALA A 160 10.39 -4.35 10.36
CA ALA A 160 10.69 -3.67 11.61
C ALA A 160 9.43 -3.31 12.39
N GLY A 161 8.30 -3.02 11.70
CA GLY A 161 7.07 -2.55 12.33
C GLY A 161 6.49 -3.49 13.37
N PRO A 162 6.13 -4.72 13.06
CA PRO A 162 5.57 -5.65 14.04
C PRO A 162 6.50 -5.92 15.22
N SER A 163 7.80 -6.07 14.97
CA SER A 163 8.82 -6.31 15.99
C SER A 163 9.01 -5.11 16.93
N LEU A 164 9.34 -3.96 16.35
CA LEU A 164 9.51 -2.73 17.12
C LEU A 164 8.20 -2.32 17.80
N GLY A 165 7.07 -2.44 17.10
CA GLY A 165 5.76 -2.13 17.64
C GLY A 165 5.40 -3.00 18.83
N GLY A 166 5.63 -4.30 18.74
CA GLY A 166 5.40 -5.23 19.85
C GLY A 166 6.24 -4.88 21.08
N ILE A 167 7.54 -4.62 20.89
CA ILE A 167 8.46 -4.23 21.97
C ILE A 167 8.06 -2.87 22.58
N ILE A 168 7.80 -1.87 21.73
CA ILE A 168 7.44 -0.51 22.17
C ILE A 168 6.13 -0.55 22.95
N VAL A 169 5.08 -1.17 22.40
CA VAL A 169 3.76 -1.23 23.03
C VAL A 169 3.80 -1.97 24.35
N SER A 170 4.61 -3.04 24.47
CA SER A 170 4.72 -3.82 25.71
C SER A 170 5.46 -3.08 26.83
N ASN A 171 6.46 -2.23 26.51
CA ASN A 171 7.35 -1.63 27.50
C ASN A 171 7.08 -0.14 27.76
N LEU A 172 6.68 0.62 26.74
CA LEU A 172 6.57 2.07 26.81
C LEU A 172 5.12 2.57 26.68
N GLY A 173 4.32 1.89 25.86
CA GLY A 173 2.96 2.29 25.54
C GLY A 173 2.75 2.50 24.03
N TRP A 174 1.47 2.60 23.62
CA TRP A 174 1.11 2.74 22.22
C TRP A 174 1.49 4.10 21.62
N GLU A 175 1.62 5.13 22.42
CA GLU A 175 1.97 6.49 22.02
C GLU A 175 3.34 6.52 21.34
N TYR A 176 4.26 5.74 21.85
CA TYR A 176 5.65 5.67 21.37
C TYR A 176 5.81 5.06 19.99
N ILE A 177 4.80 4.32 19.47
CA ILE A 177 4.85 3.84 18.09
C ILE A 177 4.85 4.98 17.07
N PHE A 178 4.27 6.12 17.42
CA PHE A 178 4.29 7.32 16.59
C PHE A 178 5.57 8.13 16.82
N TRP A 179 6.01 8.22 18.08
CA TRP A 179 7.22 8.99 18.41
C TRP A 179 8.50 8.38 17.88
N VAL A 180 8.55 7.07 17.57
CA VAL A 180 9.71 6.43 16.90
C VAL A 180 10.01 7.05 15.53
N ASN A 181 9.01 7.60 14.86
CA ASN A 181 9.18 8.30 13.59
C ASN A 181 9.96 9.62 13.74
N VAL A 182 9.93 10.24 14.92
CA VAL A 182 10.53 11.56 15.16
C VAL A 182 12.05 11.53 15.02
N PRO A 183 12.80 10.68 15.73
CA PRO A 183 14.26 10.63 15.59
C PRO A 183 14.68 10.24 14.16
N ILE A 184 14.00 9.27 13.54
CA ILE A 184 14.29 8.86 12.16
C ILE A 184 14.04 10.03 11.19
N GLY A 185 12.92 10.72 11.37
CA GLY A 185 12.53 11.85 10.54
C GLY A 185 13.46 13.08 10.73
N LEU A 186 13.93 13.37 11.93
CA LEU A 186 14.92 14.43 12.17
C LEU A 186 16.25 14.14 11.46
N ILE A 187 16.70 12.89 11.45
CA ILE A 187 17.86 12.46 10.67
C ILE A 187 17.59 12.65 9.17
N ALA A 188 16.41 12.22 8.68
CA ALA A 188 16.03 12.40 7.28
C ALA A 188 15.96 13.86 6.85
N ILE A 189 15.45 14.75 7.72
CA ILE A 189 15.45 16.20 7.51
C ILE A 189 16.87 16.72 7.45
N GLY A 190 17.68 16.46 8.46
CA GLY A 190 19.07 16.98 8.56
C GLY A 190 19.94 16.58 7.37
N LEU A 191 19.84 15.31 6.95
CA LEU A 191 20.51 14.81 5.75
C LEU A 191 19.88 15.39 4.48
N GLY A 192 18.55 15.45 4.41
CA GLY A 192 17.83 15.94 3.23
C GLY A 192 18.13 17.41 2.90
N TRP A 193 18.30 18.27 3.89
CA TRP A 193 18.66 19.68 3.64
C TRP A 193 20.07 19.83 3.08
N LYS A 194 21.02 18.96 3.47
CA LYS A 194 22.41 19.00 3.02
C LYS A 194 22.64 18.30 1.67
N VAL A 195 21.88 17.22 1.41
CA VAL A 195 22.17 16.28 0.33
C VAL A 195 21.27 16.49 -0.89
N LEU A 196 19.98 16.76 -0.67
CA LEU A 196 19.01 16.92 -1.75
C LEU A 196 19.29 18.21 -2.54
N PRO A 197 19.38 18.13 -3.88
CA PRO A 197 19.65 19.32 -4.71
C PRO A 197 18.47 20.29 -4.68
N LYS A 198 18.65 21.44 -5.32
CA LYS A 198 17.54 22.38 -5.61
C LYS A 198 16.75 21.87 -6.80
N ASP A 199 15.44 22.18 -6.83
CA ASP A 199 14.60 21.82 -7.95
C ASP A 199 15.05 22.55 -9.24
N LEU A 200 15.47 21.80 -10.25
CA LEU A 200 15.87 22.28 -11.57
C LEU A 200 14.71 22.24 -12.56
N ILE A 201 13.86 21.24 -12.45
CA ILE A 201 12.79 20.95 -13.41
C ILE A 201 11.47 21.40 -12.79
N ARG A 202 10.80 22.34 -13.45
CA ARG A 202 9.45 22.77 -13.13
C ARG A 202 8.64 22.80 -14.42
N VAL A 203 7.47 22.20 -14.37
CA VAL A 203 6.55 22.22 -15.49
C VAL A 203 5.66 23.46 -15.34
N GLN A 204 5.60 24.30 -16.38
CA GLN A 204 4.58 25.35 -16.45
C GLN A 204 3.24 24.71 -16.77
N ALA A 205 2.54 24.29 -15.74
CA ALA A 205 1.24 23.66 -15.86
C ALA A 205 0.29 24.23 -14.81
N ARG A 206 -1.00 24.17 -15.08
CA ARG A 206 -2.03 24.57 -14.12
C ARG A 206 -2.37 23.40 -13.21
N ILE A 207 -2.63 23.72 -11.95
CA ILE A 207 -3.14 22.75 -10.98
C ILE A 207 -4.59 22.45 -11.35
N ASP A 208 -4.93 21.18 -11.46
CA ASP A 208 -6.30 20.74 -11.65
C ASP A 208 -7.02 20.68 -10.29
N ILE A 209 -7.43 21.84 -9.77
CA ILE A 209 -8.19 21.95 -8.53
C ILE A 209 -9.56 21.23 -8.65
N PRO A 210 -10.37 21.46 -9.72
CA PRO A 210 -11.65 20.76 -9.83
C PRO A 210 -11.52 19.23 -9.89
N GLY A 211 -10.56 18.68 -10.67
CA GLY A 211 -10.31 17.25 -10.72
C GLY A 211 -9.85 16.70 -9.37
N SER A 212 -8.98 17.42 -8.67
CA SER A 212 -8.50 17.02 -7.34
C SER A 212 -9.63 17.03 -6.30
N LEU A 213 -10.52 18.02 -6.32
CA LEU A 213 -11.69 18.08 -5.43
C LEU A 213 -12.68 16.96 -5.74
N LEU A 214 -13.01 16.73 -7.02
CA LEU A 214 -13.88 15.63 -7.42
C LEU A 214 -13.31 14.27 -6.99
N PHE A 215 -11.99 14.09 -7.12
CA PHE A 215 -11.33 12.88 -6.68
C PHE A 215 -11.40 12.70 -5.16
N ALA A 216 -11.18 13.76 -4.38
CA ALA A 216 -11.36 13.72 -2.93
C ALA A 216 -12.83 13.48 -2.55
N CYS A 217 -13.79 14.12 -3.24
CA CYS A 217 -15.24 13.89 -3.08
C CYS A 217 -15.67 12.46 -3.49
N PHE A 218 -14.87 11.74 -4.28
CA PHE A 218 -15.05 10.30 -4.52
C PHE A 218 -14.49 9.47 -3.36
N ILE A 219 -13.23 9.68 -2.99
CA ILE A 219 -12.50 8.83 -2.01
C ILE A 219 -13.10 8.95 -0.60
N VAL A 220 -13.37 10.18 -0.13
CA VAL A 220 -13.80 10.41 1.25
C VAL A 220 -15.16 9.78 1.55
N PRO A 221 -16.23 10.03 0.76
CA PRO A 221 -17.52 9.38 1.03
C PRO A 221 -17.50 7.88 0.75
N LEU A 222 -16.67 7.40 -0.20
CA LEU A 222 -16.50 5.97 -0.44
C LEU A 222 -15.97 5.27 0.82
N PHE A 223 -14.85 5.73 1.36
CA PHE A 223 -14.21 5.08 2.50
C PHE A 223 -15.01 5.29 3.78
N ALA A 224 -15.56 6.49 4.01
CA ALA A 224 -16.48 6.74 5.12
C ALA A 224 -17.72 5.85 5.04
N GLY A 225 -18.33 5.72 3.87
CA GLY A 225 -19.49 4.85 3.65
C GLY A 225 -19.18 3.37 3.88
N LEU A 226 -17.99 2.91 3.43
CA LEU A 226 -17.55 1.55 3.67
C LEU A 226 -17.32 1.25 5.17
N LEU A 227 -16.68 2.16 5.91
CA LEU A 227 -16.41 1.98 7.35
C LEU A 227 -17.66 2.16 8.22
N LEU A 228 -18.43 3.24 8.00
CA LEU A 228 -19.65 3.49 8.77
C LEU A 228 -20.72 2.45 8.45
N GLY A 229 -20.71 1.89 7.23
CA GLY A 229 -21.58 0.78 6.85
C GLY A 229 -21.39 -0.46 7.72
N GLN A 230 -20.15 -0.72 8.15
CA GLN A 230 -19.87 -1.81 9.11
C GLN A 230 -20.53 -1.54 10.47
N GLN A 231 -20.51 -0.28 10.95
CA GLN A 231 -21.01 0.09 12.27
C GLN A 231 -22.52 0.26 12.30
N HIS A 232 -23.14 0.83 11.25
CA HIS A 232 -24.56 1.20 11.22
C HIS A 232 -25.40 0.34 10.27
N GLY A 233 -24.75 -0.52 9.47
CA GLY A 233 -25.40 -1.34 8.43
C GLY A 233 -25.47 -0.61 7.09
N TYR A 234 -25.19 -1.35 6.00
CA TYR A 234 -25.20 -0.80 4.65
C TYR A 234 -26.58 -0.39 4.13
N GLY A 235 -27.67 -0.79 4.81
CA GLY A 235 -29.04 -0.33 4.52
C GLY A 235 -29.38 1.05 5.09
N ASN A 236 -28.48 1.68 5.86
CA ASN A 236 -28.70 3.02 6.41
C ASN A 236 -28.77 4.06 5.28
N PRO A 237 -29.82 4.91 5.22
CA PRO A 237 -29.97 5.91 4.15
C PRO A 237 -28.78 6.86 4.02
N GLY A 238 -28.17 7.27 5.14
CA GLY A 238 -26.98 8.15 5.11
C GLY A 238 -25.77 7.48 4.47
N ILE A 239 -25.60 6.16 4.65
CA ILE A 239 -24.51 5.39 4.05
C ILE A 239 -24.77 5.17 2.56
N LEU A 240 -26.02 4.85 2.18
CA LEU A 240 -26.40 4.75 0.77
C LEU A 240 -26.22 6.09 0.04
N LEU A 241 -26.55 7.20 0.70
CA LEU A 241 -26.30 8.54 0.17
C LEU A 241 -24.80 8.80 -0.03
N ALA A 242 -23.97 8.45 0.95
CA ALA A 242 -22.51 8.62 0.85
C ALA A 242 -21.92 7.79 -0.30
N LEU A 243 -22.31 6.51 -0.45
CA LEU A 243 -21.86 5.65 -1.53
C LEU A 243 -22.41 6.11 -2.90
N GLY A 244 -23.64 6.61 -2.95
CA GLY A 244 -24.23 7.23 -4.14
C GLY A 244 -23.48 8.51 -4.54
N ALA A 245 -23.17 9.38 -3.58
CA ALA A 245 -22.39 10.60 -3.80
C ALA A 245 -20.97 10.26 -4.29
N ALA A 246 -20.33 9.24 -3.72
CA ALA A 246 -19.04 8.74 -4.19
C ALA A 246 -19.09 8.28 -5.65
N THR A 247 -20.11 7.50 -6.01
CA THR A 247 -20.31 7.01 -7.38
C THR A 247 -20.51 8.17 -8.36
N LEU A 248 -21.34 9.14 -8.00
CA LEU A 248 -21.57 10.34 -8.82
C LEU A 248 -20.29 11.18 -8.98
N ALA A 249 -19.54 11.36 -7.88
CA ALA A 249 -18.27 12.07 -7.91
C ALA A 249 -17.23 11.36 -8.80
N LEU A 250 -17.19 10.02 -8.79
CA LEU A 250 -16.31 9.24 -9.68
C LEU A 250 -16.70 9.43 -11.15
N ILE A 251 -17.99 9.37 -11.46
CA ILE A 251 -18.48 9.59 -12.83
C ILE A 251 -18.13 11.01 -13.29
N ALA A 252 -18.37 12.01 -12.46
CA ALA A 252 -18.03 13.40 -12.75
C ALA A 252 -16.51 13.59 -12.92
N PHE A 253 -15.71 12.97 -12.05
CA PHE A 253 -14.26 12.98 -12.15
C PHE A 253 -13.78 12.41 -13.49
N LEU A 254 -14.22 11.19 -13.84
CA LEU A 254 -13.83 10.55 -15.11
C LEU A 254 -14.28 11.36 -16.32
N TRP A 255 -15.47 11.95 -16.29
CA TRP A 255 -15.97 12.80 -17.37
C TRP A 255 -15.14 14.08 -17.55
N VAL A 256 -14.73 14.72 -16.46
CA VAL A 256 -13.84 15.89 -16.47
C VAL A 256 -12.45 15.52 -16.98
N GLU A 257 -11.85 14.42 -16.48
CA GLU A 257 -10.53 13.94 -16.86
C GLU A 257 -10.43 13.56 -18.33
N LEU A 258 -11.48 12.98 -18.92
CA LEU A 258 -11.53 12.62 -20.34
C LEU A 258 -11.54 13.84 -21.28
N ARG A 259 -11.94 15.01 -20.78
CA ARG A 259 -12.04 16.25 -21.57
C ARG A 259 -10.86 17.19 -21.40
N LYS A 260 -9.98 16.93 -20.44
CA LYS A 260 -8.83 17.79 -20.16
C LYS A 260 -7.62 17.45 -21.00
N PRO A 261 -6.90 18.45 -21.54
CA PRO A 261 -5.65 18.23 -22.25
C PRO A 261 -4.52 17.78 -21.30
N GLU A 262 -4.58 18.18 -20.03
CA GLU A 262 -3.62 17.83 -18.97
C GLU A 262 -4.37 17.22 -17.77
N PRO A 263 -4.78 15.93 -17.86
CA PRO A 263 -5.53 15.29 -16.81
C PRO A 263 -4.67 15.01 -15.58
N LEU A 264 -5.30 14.97 -14.41
CA LEU A 264 -4.69 14.54 -13.15
C LEU A 264 -4.30 13.05 -13.21
N LEU A 265 -5.21 12.23 -13.77
CA LEU A 265 -5.04 10.81 -13.99
C LEU A 265 -4.95 10.51 -15.49
N GLN A 266 -3.80 10.03 -15.94
CA GLN A 266 -3.61 9.68 -17.36
C GLN A 266 -4.38 8.42 -17.74
N LEU A 267 -5.68 8.56 -18.04
CA LEU A 267 -6.57 7.45 -18.39
C LEU A 267 -6.11 6.66 -19.62
N ASN A 268 -5.29 7.26 -20.49
CA ASN A 268 -4.71 6.57 -21.62
C ASN A 268 -3.81 5.38 -21.25
N LEU A 269 -3.24 5.35 -20.04
CA LEU A 269 -2.47 4.22 -19.53
C LEU A 269 -3.33 2.95 -19.45
N PHE A 270 -4.59 3.10 -19.11
CA PHE A 270 -5.53 1.98 -18.97
C PHE A 270 -6.00 1.38 -20.31
N LYS A 271 -5.70 2.03 -21.44
CA LYS A 271 -5.91 1.45 -22.77
C LYS A 271 -4.97 0.28 -23.03
N ASN A 272 -3.84 0.21 -22.32
CA ASN A 272 -2.96 -0.94 -22.38
C ASN A 272 -3.49 -2.06 -21.47
N PRO A 273 -3.93 -3.19 -22.04
CA PRO A 273 -4.53 -4.27 -21.24
C PRO A 273 -3.55 -4.92 -20.27
N LEU A 274 -2.24 -4.93 -20.58
CA LEU A 274 -1.23 -5.48 -19.68
C LEU A 274 -1.05 -4.57 -18.45
N PHE A 275 -1.05 -3.25 -18.64
CA PHE A 275 -1.03 -2.29 -17.55
C PHE A 275 -2.26 -2.45 -16.66
N SER A 276 -3.45 -2.38 -17.25
CA SER A 276 -4.73 -2.44 -16.51
C SER A 276 -4.86 -3.75 -15.72
N LEU A 277 -4.49 -4.87 -16.31
CA LEU A 277 -4.56 -6.17 -15.66
C LEU A 277 -3.54 -6.28 -14.52
N SER A 278 -2.31 -5.77 -14.71
CA SER A 278 -1.27 -5.78 -13.66
C SER A 278 -1.67 -4.90 -12.48
N ILE A 279 -2.26 -3.73 -12.74
CA ILE A 279 -2.80 -2.83 -11.72
C ILE A 279 -3.96 -3.49 -10.96
N LEU A 280 -4.90 -4.14 -11.66
CA LEU A 280 -6.03 -4.84 -11.06
C LEU A 280 -5.56 -6.02 -10.18
N CYS A 281 -4.62 -6.84 -10.67
CA CYS A 281 -4.05 -7.92 -9.87
C CYS A 281 -3.31 -7.37 -8.64
N GLY A 282 -2.59 -6.26 -8.77
CA GLY A 282 -1.98 -5.56 -7.66
C GLY A 282 -3.01 -5.13 -6.61
N PHE A 283 -4.11 -4.51 -7.03
CA PHE A 283 -5.23 -4.14 -6.16
C PHE A 283 -5.76 -5.35 -5.37
N LEU A 284 -6.07 -6.45 -6.04
CA LEU A 284 -6.61 -7.66 -5.43
C LEU A 284 -5.65 -8.26 -4.40
N VAL A 285 -4.35 -8.30 -4.72
CA VAL A 285 -3.32 -8.83 -3.81
C VAL A 285 -3.17 -7.94 -2.58
N PHE A 286 -3.18 -6.61 -2.73
CA PHE A 286 -3.12 -5.72 -1.57
C PHE A 286 -4.37 -5.83 -0.70
N ALA A 287 -5.57 -5.97 -1.30
CA ALA A 287 -6.79 -6.22 -0.54
C ALA A 287 -6.71 -7.53 0.26
N ALA A 288 -6.26 -8.62 -0.36
CA ALA A 288 -6.09 -9.91 0.31
C ALA A 288 -5.04 -9.86 1.45
N ASN A 289 -3.90 -9.21 1.23
CA ASN A 289 -2.86 -9.07 2.24
C ASN A 289 -3.33 -8.24 3.44
N PHE A 290 -4.17 -7.22 3.22
CA PHE A 290 -4.68 -6.40 4.31
C PHE A 290 -5.80 -7.09 5.10
N CYS A 291 -6.53 -8.05 4.53
CA CYS A 291 -7.35 -8.97 5.32
C CYS A 291 -6.50 -9.70 6.37
N PHE A 292 -5.34 -10.23 5.98
CA PHE A 292 -4.39 -10.85 6.91
C PHE A 292 -3.86 -9.85 7.94
N ASN A 293 -3.39 -8.68 7.50
CA ASN A 293 -2.79 -7.67 8.38
C ASN A 293 -3.71 -7.21 9.52
N ILE A 294 -5.02 -7.15 9.29
CA ILE A 294 -6.00 -6.78 10.32
C ILE A 294 -6.34 -7.94 11.24
N ILE A 295 -6.57 -9.14 10.70
CA ILE A 295 -7.05 -10.28 11.49
C ILE A 295 -5.93 -10.91 12.32
N ALA A 296 -4.72 -11.03 11.77
CA ALA A 296 -3.63 -11.77 12.38
C ALA A 296 -3.21 -11.25 13.77
N PRO A 297 -3.10 -9.92 14.05
CA PRO A 297 -2.80 -9.42 15.38
C PRO A 297 -3.86 -9.80 16.41
N PHE A 298 -5.15 -9.77 16.05
CA PHE A 298 -6.23 -10.18 16.95
C PHE A 298 -6.21 -11.68 17.22
N TYR A 299 -5.99 -12.50 16.20
CA TYR A 299 -5.85 -13.94 16.37
C TYR A 299 -4.67 -14.30 17.28
N THR A 300 -3.50 -13.74 17.01
CA THR A 300 -2.28 -14.07 17.77
C THR A 300 -2.34 -13.58 19.22
N GLN A 301 -2.90 -12.39 19.47
CA GLN A 301 -2.97 -11.83 20.84
C GLN A 301 -4.19 -12.35 21.60
N SER A 302 -5.38 -12.41 20.99
CA SER A 302 -6.61 -12.70 21.70
C SER A 302 -6.98 -14.19 21.73
N MET A 303 -6.61 -14.97 20.69
CA MET A 303 -6.93 -16.41 20.63
C MET A 303 -5.75 -17.26 21.11
N LEU A 304 -4.52 -16.97 20.65
CA LEU A 304 -3.33 -17.69 21.10
C LEU A 304 -2.77 -17.15 22.43
N GLY A 305 -3.28 -16.03 22.95
CA GLY A 305 -2.83 -15.44 24.22
C GLY A 305 -1.39 -14.93 24.19
N LEU A 306 -0.82 -14.65 23.02
CA LEU A 306 0.55 -14.16 22.90
C LEU A 306 0.65 -12.70 23.35
N SER A 307 1.76 -12.35 24.02
CA SER A 307 2.08 -10.94 24.26
C SER A 307 2.23 -10.18 22.95
N PRO A 308 2.01 -8.85 22.91
CA PRO A 308 2.21 -8.04 21.70
C PRO A 308 3.61 -8.22 21.10
N SER A 309 4.64 -8.40 21.94
CA SER A 309 6.01 -8.65 21.48
C SER A 309 6.15 -9.99 20.77
N SER A 310 5.64 -11.09 21.37
CA SER A 310 5.67 -12.43 20.77
C SER A 310 4.84 -12.52 19.50
N ALA A 311 3.66 -11.88 19.50
CA ALA A 311 2.82 -11.75 18.30
C ALA A 311 3.56 -10.98 17.18
N GLY A 312 4.24 -9.88 17.53
CA GLY A 312 5.03 -9.10 16.59
C GLY A 312 6.15 -9.93 15.95
N VAL A 313 6.89 -10.72 16.75
CA VAL A 313 7.94 -11.62 16.23
C VAL A 313 7.37 -12.67 15.29
N LEU A 314 6.22 -13.27 15.61
CA LEU A 314 5.57 -14.26 14.76
C LEU A 314 5.12 -13.63 13.43
N LEU A 315 4.54 -12.44 13.47
CA LEU A 315 4.05 -11.73 12.29
C LEU A 315 5.17 -11.21 11.38
N MET A 316 6.41 -11.04 11.91
CA MET A 316 7.58 -10.71 11.09
C MET A 316 7.92 -11.76 10.04
N LEU A 317 7.49 -13.01 10.19
CA LEU A 317 7.74 -14.06 9.20
C LEU A 317 7.21 -13.67 7.82
N PHE A 318 6.07 -12.97 7.75
CA PHE A 318 5.51 -12.48 6.48
C PHE A 318 6.49 -11.55 5.73
N PRO A 319 6.88 -10.39 6.28
CA PRO A 319 7.79 -9.49 5.58
C PRO A 319 9.21 -10.04 5.44
N ILE A 320 9.71 -10.88 6.35
CA ILE A 320 11.03 -11.54 6.22
C ILE A 320 11.06 -12.41 4.97
N CYS A 321 10.08 -13.32 4.82
CA CYS A 321 9.99 -14.17 3.64
C CYS A 321 9.84 -13.33 2.36
N MET A 322 9.04 -12.26 2.41
CA MET A 322 8.85 -11.36 1.28
C MET A 322 10.14 -10.66 0.86
N VAL A 323 10.95 -10.16 1.80
CA VAL A 323 12.24 -9.47 1.54
C VAL A 323 13.24 -10.39 0.85
N VAL A 324 13.31 -11.65 1.28
CA VAL A 324 14.22 -12.63 0.70
C VAL A 324 13.76 -13.03 -0.71
N VAL A 325 12.47 -13.30 -0.86
CA VAL A 325 11.92 -13.86 -2.09
C VAL A 325 11.73 -12.80 -3.19
N ALA A 326 11.38 -11.55 -2.86
CA ALA A 326 11.09 -10.54 -3.87
C ALA A 326 12.28 -10.21 -4.80
N PRO A 327 13.53 -10.00 -4.31
CA PRO A 327 14.67 -9.81 -5.19
C PRO A 327 15.01 -11.04 -6.04
N LEU A 328 14.91 -12.25 -5.44
CA LEU A 328 15.14 -13.50 -6.16
C LEU A 328 14.12 -13.72 -7.28
N SER A 329 12.86 -13.46 -6.96
CA SER A 329 11.76 -13.50 -7.92
C SER A 329 11.93 -12.45 -9.03
N GLY A 330 12.35 -11.24 -8.69
CA GLY A 330 12.67 -10.20 -9.68
C GLY A 330 13.76 -10.64 -10.66
N ALA A 331 14.89 -11.13 -10.15
CA ALA A 331 15.99 -11.63 -10.97
C ALA A 331 15.59 -12.86 -11.81
N LEU A 332 14.75 -13.74 -11.26
CA LEU A 332 14.26 -14.91 -11.98
C LEU A 332 13.26 -14.52 -13.05
N SER A 333 12.45 -13.47 -12.82
CA SER A 333 11.48 -12.98 -13.79
C SER A 333 12.10 -12.49 -15.09
N ASP A 334 13.33 -11.98 -15.03
CA ASP A 334 14.09 -11.54 -16.20
C ASP A 334 14.46 -12.73 -17.11
N LYS A 335 14.60 -13.93 -16.52
CA LYS A 335 14.99 -15.16 -17.24
C LYS A 335 13.80 -15.96 -17.76
N ILE A 336 12.78 -16.20 -16.92
CA ILE A 336 11.66 -17.10 -17.22
C ILE A 336 10.34 -16.38 -17.52
N GLY A 337 10.33 -15.05 -17.35
CA GLY A 337 9.14 -14.21 -17.58
C GLY A 337 8.38 -13.90 -16.30
N SER A 338 7.88 -12.67 -16.22
CA SER A 338 7.17 -12.17 -15.04
C SER A 338 5.79 -12.80 -14.84
N GLU A 339 5.12 -13.22 -15.93
CA GLU A 339 3.77 -13.79 -15.86
C GLU A 339 3.73 -15.14 -15.11
N LEU A 340 4.73 -16.00 -15.33
CA LEU A 340 4.79 -17.30 -14.66
C LEU A 340 5.00 -17.15 -13.16
N LEU A 341 5.89 -16.25 -12.75
CA LEU A 341 6.21 -16.00 -11.34
C LEU A 341 5.06 -15.33 -10.60
N THR A 342 4.39 -14.35 -11.23
CA THR A 342 3.19 -13.73 -10.65
C THR A 342 2.08 -14.75 -10.45
N PHE A 343 1.86 -15.66 -11.42
CA PHE A 343 0.88 -16.73 -11.29
C PHE A 343 1.24 -17.72 -10.17
N ALA A 344 2.49 -18.21 -10.12
CA ALA A 344 2.94 -19.13 -9.09
C ALA A 344 2.85 -18.50 -7.68
N GLY A 345 3.24 -17.22 -7.53
CA GLY A 345 3.11 -16.48 -6.28
C GLY A 345 1.66 -16.40 -5.79
N LEU A 346 0.72 -16.14 -6.69
CA LEU A 346 -0.71 -16.11 -6.37
C LEU A 346 -1.23 -17.48 -5.91
N ILE A 347 -0.81 -18.58 -6.52
CA ILE A 347 -1.18 -19.92 -6.08
C ILE A 347 -0.65 -20.22 -4.67
N VAL A 348 0.61 -19.84 -4.38
CA VAL A 348 1.19 -19.98 -3.03
C VAL A 348 0.38 -19.15 -2.02
N MET A 349 -0.05 -17.94 -2.37
CA MET A 349 -0.90 -17.11 -1.50
C MET A 349 -2.26 -17.77 -1.25
N VAL A 350 -2.90 -18.35 -2.28
CA VAL A 350 -4.18 -19.07 -2.15
C VAL A 350 -4.03 -20.23 -1.15
N ILE A 351 -2.98 -21.03 -1.28
CA ILE A 351 -2.71 -22.16 -0.38
C ILE A 351 -2.49 -21.65 1.06
N ALA A 352 -1.70 -20.59 1.23
CA ALA A 352 -1.43 -19.99 2.54
C ALA A 352 -2.70 -19.46 3.20
N GLN A 353 -3.56 -18.76 2.46
CA GLN A 353 -4.84 -18.25 2.97
C GLN A 353 -5.80 -19.38 3.37
N PHE A 354 -5.88 -20.46 2.60
CA PHE A 354 -6.64 -21.63 3.00
C PHE A 354 -6.06 -22.32 4.24
N GLY A 355 -4.73 -22.33 4.40
CA GLY A 355 -4.08 -22.82 5.61
C GLY A 355 -4.44 -21.97 6.83
N LEU A 356 -4.39 -20.64 6.70
CA LEU A 356 -4.82 -19.70 7.74
C LEU A 356 -6.31 -19.85 8.08
N ALA A 357 -7.16 -20.14 7.09
CA ALA A 357 -8.58 -20.41 7.31
C ALA A 357 -8.87 -21.68 8.13
N ARG A 358 -7.91 -22.59 8.28
CA ARG A 358 -8.07 -23.83 9.05
C ARG A 358 -7.51 -23.76 10.48
N LEU A 359 -6.99 -22.61 10.87
CA LEU A 359 -6.45 -22.41 12.22
C LEU A 359 -7.58 -22.34 13.27
N HIS A 360 -7.28 -22.81 14.48
CA HIS A 360 -8.16 -22.81 15.67
C HIS A 360 -7.38 -22.32 16.91
N ASP A 361 -8.04 -22.19 18.04
CA ASP A 361 -7.45 -21.70 19.30
C ASP A 361 -6.31 -22.56 19.85
N GLY A 362 -6.32 -23.87 19.58
CA GLY A 362 -5.26 -24.82 19.94
C GLY A 362 -4.20 -25.02 18.87
N SER A 363 -4.16 -24.23 17.79
CA SER A 363 -3.18 -24.42 16.71
C SER A 363 -1.75 -24.16 17.19
N PRO A 364 -0.78 -25.07 16.89
CA PRO A 364 0.63 -24.85 17.23
C PRO A 364 1.15 -23.55 16.60
N VAL A 365 1.84 -22.72 17.38
CA VAL A 365 2.43 -21.45 16.91
C VAL A 365 3.34 -21.65 15.69
N ALA A 366 4.09 -22.76 15.66
CA ALA A 366 4.92 -23.12 14.51
C ALA A 366 4.12 -23.29 13.22
N LEU A 367 2.93 -23.93 13.28
CA LEU A 367 2.05 -24.10 12.13
C LEU A 367 1.51 -22.74 11.63
N VAL A 368 1.15 -21.86 12.57
CA VAL A 368 0.74 -20.48 12.26
C VAL A 368 1.87 -19.74 11.52
N GLY A 369 3.11 -19.88 12.04
CA GLY A 369 4.31 -19.31 11.41
C GLY A 369 4.55 -19.82 9.98
N VAL A 370 4.34 -21.12 9.73
CA VAL A 370 4.48 -21.71 8.38
C VAL A 370 3.52 -21.02 7.39
N TRP A 371 2.23 -20.87 7.74
CA TRP A 371 1.26 -20.24 6.85
C TRP A 371 1.54 -18.76 6.63
N ILE A 372 1.98 -18.05 7.67
CA ILE A 372 2.41 -16.63 7.59
C ILE A 372 3.61 -16.51 6.66
N GLY A 373 4.63 -17.36 6.82
CA GLY A 373 5.81 -17.39 5.97
C GLY A 373 5.46 -17.71 4.50
N MET A 374 4.60 -18.70 4.26
CA MET A 374 4.11 -19.02 2.91
C MET A 374 3.38 -17.85 2.25
N LEU A 375 2.57 -17.11 3.01
CA LEU A 375 1.90 -15.91 2.51
C LEU A 375 2.92 -14.85 2.10
N GLY A 376 3.99 -14.67 2.89
CA GLY A 376 5.11 -13.78 2.57
C GLY A 376 5.87 -14.20 1.31
N ILE A 377 6.15 -15.51 1.15
CA ILE A 377 6.80 -16.07 -0.05
C ILE A 377 5.94 -15.77 -1.29
N GLY A 378 4.65 -16.10 -1.26
CA GLY A 378 3.74 -15.85 -2.37
C GLY A 378 3.65 -14.37 -2.74
N SER A 379 3.56 -13.49 -1.73
CA SER A 379 3.55 -12.03 -1.93
C SER A 379 4.85 -11.52 -2.56
N GLY A 380 6.02 -12.01 -2.12
CA GLY A 380 7.32 -11.68 -2.71
C GLY A 380 7.46 -12.15 -4.16
N MET A 381 6.98 -13.36 -4.45
CA MET A 381 6.96 -13.90 -5.83
C MET A 381 6.06 -13.10 -6.77
N PHE A 382 4.98 -12.51 -6.26
CA PHE A 382 4.05 -11.70 -7.05
C PHE A 382 4.54 -10.26 -7.23
N GLN A 383 4.91 -9.58 -6.15
CA GLN A 383 5.00 -8.11 -6.10
C GLN A 383 6.11 -7.55 -6.98
N SER A 384 7.33 -8.13 -6.92
CA SER A 384 8.47 -7.64 -7.70
C SER A 384 8.26 -7.80 -9.21
N PRO A 385 7.89 -8.99 -9.73
CA PRO A 385 7.60 -9.15 -11.15
C PRO A 385 6.39 -8.35 -11.63
N ASN A 386 5.35 -8.17 -10.80
CA ASN A 386 4.18 -7.38 -11.17
C ASN A 386 4.51 -5.88 -11.30
N ASN A 387 5.32 -5.32 -10.39
CA ASN A 387 5.81 -3.95 -10.50
C ASN A 387 6.66 -3.76 -11.78
N SER A 388 7.52 -4.72 -12.11
CA SER A 388 8.27 -4.72 -13.38
C SER A 388 7.35 -4.70 -14.59
N LEU A 389 6.28 -5.52 -14.59
CA LEU A 389 5.27 -5.52 -15.66
C LEU A 389 4.57 -4.15 -15.78
N VAL A 390 4.12 -3.56 -14.67
CA VAL A 390 3.48 -2.24 -14.69
C VAL A 390 4.41 -1.19 -15.32
N MET A 391 5.68 -1.15 -14.90
CA MET A 391 6.62 -0.14 -15.37
C MET A 391 7.11 -0.38 -16.81
N SER A 392 7.20 -1.64 -17.26
CA SER A 392 7.64 -1.99 -18.61
C SER A 392 6.58 -1.74 -19.68
N THR A 393 5.31 -1.60 -19.29
CA THR A 393 4.18 -1.43 -20.22
C THR A 393 3.91 0.03 -20.59
N VAL A 394 4.64 0.98 -19.99
CA VAL A 394 4.44 2.42 -20.21
C VAL A 394 5.67 3.09 -20.80
N PRO A 395 5.49 4.15 -21.61
CA PRO A 395 6.62 4.96 -22.11
C PRO A 395 7.44 5.55 -20.96
N ARG A 396 8.74 5.74 -21.19
CA ARG A 396 9.67 6.33 -20.18
C ARG A 396 9.20 7.67 -19.64
N THR A 397 8.52 8.47 -20.47
CA THR A 397 7.96 9.79 -20.09
C THR A 397 6.76 9.69 -19.14
N GLN A 398 6.16 8.52 -18.97
CA GLN A 398 4.96 8.29 -18.14
C GLN A 398 5.22 7.42 -16.92
N LEU A 399 6.48 7.07 -16.63
CA LEU A 399 6.85 6.23 -15.47
C LEU A 399 6.42 6.84 -14.14
N GLY A 400 6.52 8.16 -13.99
CA GLY A 400 6.05 8.87 -12.80
C GLY A 400 4.53 8.72 -12.59
N SER A 401 3.75 8.93 -13.65
CA SER A 401 2.29 8.75 -13.63
C SER A 401 1.89 7.30 -13.33
N ALA A 402 2.57 6.33 -13.96
CA ALA A 402 2.32 4.90 -13.69
C ALA A 402 2.66 4.53 -12.23
N GLY A 403 3.74 5.07 -11.68
CA GLY A 403 4.13 4.90 -10.29
C GLY A 403 3.10 5.48 -9.30
N SER A 404 2.57 6.67 -9.60
CA SER A 404 1.51 7.30 -8.79
C SER A 404 0.21 6.49 -8.82
N VAL A 405 -0.20 6.00 -10.01
CA VAL A 405 -1.37 5.10 -10.15
C VAL A 405 -1.15 3.81 -9.37
N ASN A 406 0.02 3.19 -9.49
CA ASN A 406 0.34 1.95 -8.76
C ASN A 406 0.29 2.17 -7.23
N SER A 407 0.80 3.31 -6.74
CA SER A 407 0.75 3.66 -5.32
C SER A 407 -0.67 3.95 -4.84
N LEU A 408 -1.48 4.66 -5.63
CA LEU A 408 -2.89 4.94 -5.35
C LEU A 408 -3.69 3.63 -5.24
N VAL A 409 -3.58 2.77 -6.24
CA VAL A 409 -4.32 1.50 -6.32
C VAL A 409 -3.93 0.56 -5.18
N ARG A 410 -2.66 0.55 -4.78
CA ARG A 410 -2.18 -0.14 -3.59
C ARG A 410 -2.91 0.35 -2.33
N ASN A 411 -2.95 1.65 -2.09
CA ASN A 411 -3.59 2.22 -0.90
C ASN A 411 -5.10 1.98 -0.89
N ILE A 412 -5.78 2.09 -2.05
CA ILE A 412 -7.20 1.73 -2.16
C ILE A 412 -7.40 0.24 -1.86
N GLY A 413 -6.54 -0.64 -2.38
CA GLY A 413 -6.58 -2.07 -2.10
C GLY A 413 -6.44 -2.37 -0.61
N MET A 414 -5.55 -1.67 0.09
CA MET A 414 -5.39 -1.79 1.55
C MET A 414 -6.69 -1.46 2.29
N VAL A 415 -7.34 -0.32 1.98
CA VAL A 415 -8.59 0.09 2.62
C VAL A 415 -9.74 -0.87 2.31
N VAL A 416 -9.87 -1.28 1.05
CA VAL A 416 -10.88 -2.28 0.66
C VAL A 416 -10.63 -3.61 1.37
N GLY A 417 -9.37 -4.03 1.54
CA GLY A 417 -9.01 -5.22 2.29
C GLY A 417 -9.40 -5.13 3.77
N ILE A 418 -9.13 -4.01 4.43
CA ILE A 418 -9.57 -3.74 5.80
C ILE A 418 -11.11 -3.87 5.88
N THR A 419 -11.82 -3.18 4.99
CA THR A 419 -13.28 -3.19 4.94
C THR A 419 -13.86 -4.60 4.73
N ILE A 420 -13.32 -5.36 3.78
CA ILE A 420 -13.73 -6.75 3.53
C ILE A 420 -13.52 -7.61 4.79
N ALA A 421 -12.34 -7.52 5.39
CA ALA A 421 -12.00 -8.31 6.57
C ALA A 421 -12.95 -8.05 7.73
N THR A 422 -13.15 -6.79 8.08
CA THR A 422 -13.94 -6.41 9.25
C THR A 422 -15.44 -6.55 9.02
N THR A 423 -15.94 -6.20 7.81
CA THR A 423 -17.35 -6.43 7.47
C THR A 423 -17.69 -7.91 7.51
N THR A 424 -16.85 -8.76 6.90
CA THR A 424 -17.07 -10.22 6.88
C THR A 424 -16.99 -10.79 8.29
N LEU A 425 -15.96 -10.41 9.07
CA LEU A 425 -15.77 -10.86 10.44
C LEU A 425 -17.01 -10.54 11.30
N PHE A 426 -17.41 -9.27 11.34
CA PHE A 426 -18.52 -8.85 12.21
C PHE A 426 -19.89 -9.32 11.70
N HIS A 427 -20.07 -9.51 10.41
CA HIS A 427 -21.30 -10.11 9.87
C HIS A 427 -21.49 -11.54 10.37
N VAL A 428 -20.45 -12.38 10.26
CA VAL A 428 -20.48 -13.77 10.74
C VAL A 428 -20.62 -13.83 12.26
N MET A 429 -19.83 -13.00 12.98
CA MET A 429 -19.90 -12.93 14.44
C MET A 429 -21.29 -12.52 14.93
N SER A 430 -21.92 -11.52 14.31
CA SER A 430 -23.26 -11.06 14.66
C SER A 430 -24.34 -12.12 14.39
N GLY A 431 -24.21 -12.85 13.28
CA GLY A 431 -25.11 -13.97 12.96
C GLY A 431 -25.07 -15.09 13.99
N LEU A 432 -23.87 -15.46 14.47
CA LEU A 432 -23.68 -16.50 15.48
C LEU A 432 -24.01 -16.03 16.91
N ALA A 433 -23.84 -14.74 17.21
CA ALA A 433 -24.17 -14.16 18.50
C ALA A 433 -25.67 -13.88 18.68
N GLY A 434 -26.45 -13.84 17.58
CA GLY A 434 -27.86 -13.48 17.60
C GLY A 434 -28.15 -11.98 17.83
N HIS A 435 -27.10 -11.15 17.94
CA HIS A 435 -27.19 -9.71 18.06
C HIS A 435 -25.99 -9.06 17.37
N ARG A 436 -26.10 -7.77 17.12
CA ARG A 436 -25.03 -7.04 16.45
C ARG A 436 -23.77 -6.96 17.30
N VAL A 437 -22.65 -7.40 16.72
CA VAL A 437 -21.33 -7.42 17.35
C VAL A 437 -20.38 -6.53 16.54
N THR A 438 -19.66 -5.64 17.22
CA THR A 438 -18.65 -4.73 16.64
C THR A 438 -17.28 -4.85 17.30
N GLY A 439 -17.07 -5.94 18.07
CA GLY A 439 -15.84 -6.22 18.77
C GLY A 439 -15.77 -7.69 19.19
N LEU A 440 -14.69 -8.07 19.88
CA LEU A 440 -14.53 -9.43 20.38
C LEU A 440 -15.58 -9.76 21.45
N VAL A 441 -16.21 -10.93 21.34
CA VAL A 441 -17.18 -11.43 22.33
C VAL A 441 -16.43 -12.18 23.41
N LYS A 442 -16.43 -11.63 24.64
CA LYS A 442 -15.75 -12.25 25.78
C LYS A 442 -16.30 -13.65 26.06
N GLY A 443 -15.39 -14.63 26.23
CA GLY A 443 -15.76 -16.00 26.54
C GLY A 443 -16.30 -16.84 25.36
N ARG A 444 -16.30 -16.30 24.13
CA ARG A 444 -16.79 -16.98 22.93
C ARG A 444 -15.76 -16.92 21.79
N PRO A 445 -14.58 -17.58 21.94
CA PRO A 445 -13.57 -17.63 20.90
C PRO A 445 -14.06 -18.29 19.60
N ASP A 446 -15.00 -19.23 19.71
CA ASP A 446 -15.66 -19.91 18.59
C ASP A 446 -16.28 -18.95 17.56
N ILE A 447 -16.91 -17.88 18.04
CA ILE A 447 -17.55 -16.85 17.19
C ILE A 447 -16.50 -16.08 16.37
N PHE A 448 -15.39 -15.70 17.01
CA PHE A 448 -14.29 -15.02 16.31
C PHE A 448 -13.63 -15.94 15.28
N LEU A 449 -13.34 -17.19 15.65
CA LEU A 449 -12.73 -18.17 14.77
C LEU A 449 -13.59 -18.45 13.53
N ALA A 450 -14.91 -18.60 13.71
CA ALA A 450 -15.83 -18.75 12.59
C ALA A 450 -15.77 -17.57 11.62
N GLY A 451 -15.75 -16.33 12.15
CA GLY A 451 -15.58 -15.13 11.34
C GLY A 451 -14.24 -15.08 10.63
N MET A 452 -13.16 -15.39 11.33
CA MET A 452 -11.79 -15.46 10.78
C MET A 452 -11.69 -16.47 9.62
N HIS A 453 -12.28 -17.66 9.75
CA HIS A 453 -12.32 -18.67 8.69
C HIS A 453 -12.93 -18.10 7.42
N VAL A 454 -14.09 -17.44 7.52
CA VAL A 454 -14.77 -16.84 6.36
C VAL A 454 -13.93 -15.72 5.75
N VAL A 455 -13.28 -14.87 6.55
CA VAL A 455 -12.39 -13.81 6.06
C VAL A 455 -11.25 -14.40 5.24
N PHE A 456 -10.56 -15.43 5.74
CA PHE A 456 -9.44 -16.02 5.01
C PHE A 456 -9.88 -16.79 3.76
N ILE A 457 -11.07 -17.42 3.76
CA ILE A 457 -11.67 -18.02 2.55
C ILE A 457 -11.98 -16.92 1.52
N THR A 458 -12.54 -15.80 1.94
CA THR A 458 -12.81 -14.65 1.07
C THR A 458 -11.50 -14.10 0.48
N SER A 459 -10.48 -13.92 1.31
CA SER A 459 -9.15 -13.49 0.88
C SER A 459 -8.51 -14.48 -0.12
N ALA A 460 -8.62 -15.79 0.13
CA ALA A 460 -8.18 -16.82 -0.80
C ALA A 460 -8.91 -16.73 -2.15
N SER A 461 -10.21 -16.48 -2.13
CA SER A 461 -11.03 -16.30 -3.35
C SER A 461 -10.60 -15.08 -4.15
N ILE A 462 -10.25 -13.98 -3.49
CA ILE A 462 -9.68 -12.77 -4.12
C ILE A 462 -8.34 -13.09 -4.79
N CYS A 463 -7.44 -13.81 -4.10
CA CYS A 463 -6.17 -14.26 -4.67
C CYS A 463 -6.38 -15.21 -5.85
N LEU A 464 -7.36 -16.11 -5.76
CA LEU A 464 -7.71 -17.05 -6.84
C LEU A 464 -8.22 -16.30 -8.08
N ALA A 465 -9.06 -15.27 -7.90
CA ALA A 465 -9.49 -14.41 -9.00
C ALA A 465 -8.30 -13.73 -9.68
N ALA A 466 -7.36 -13.20 -8.91
CA ALA A 466 -6.12 -12.63 -9.44
C ALA A 466 -5.27 -13.69 -10.18
N ALA A 467 -5.21 -14.92 -9.67
CA ALA A 467 -4.50 -16.03 -10.31
C ALA A 467 -5.13 -16.41 -11.66
N VAL A 468 -6.46 -16.49 -11.72
CA VAL A 468 -7.19 -16.77 -12.98
C VAL A 468 -6.92 -15.68 -14.01
N LEU A 469 -6.98 -14.40 -13.62
CA LEU A 469 -6.68 -13.26 -14.49
C LEU A 469 -5.23 -13.30 -15.00
N THR A 470 -4.28 -13.61 -14.12
CA THR A 470 -2.86 -13.73 -14.48
C THR A 470 -2.59 -14.94 -15.37
N GLY A 471 -3.23 -16.07 -15.09
CA GLY A 471 -3.17 -17.29 -15.93
C GLY A 471 -3.72 -17.05 -17.34
N TRP A 472 -4.86 -16.37 -17.44
CA TRP A 472 -5.42 -15.96 -18.73
C TRP A 472 -4.46 -15.06 -19.52
N ARG A 473 -3.84 -14.09 -18.86
CA ARG A 473 -2.79 -13.23 -19.44
C ARG A 473 -1.64 -14.06 -19.98
N PHE A 474 -1.11 -15.00 -19.20
CA PHE A 474 0.01 -15.86 -19.57
C PHE A 474 -0.28 -16.66 -20.84
N VAL A 475 -1.46 -17.28 -20.92
CA VAL A 475 -1.89 -18.06 -22.10
C VAL A 475 -1.99 -17.17 -23.34
N ARG A 476 -2.58 -15.98 -23.20
CA ARG A 476 -2.74 -15.04 -24.32
C ARG A 476 -1.40 -14.51 -24.84
N THR A 477 -0.49 -14.14 -23.96
CA THR A 477 0.85 -13.63 -24.34
C THR A 477 1.66 -14.73 -25.03
N LYS A 478 1.57 -15.98 -24.55
CA LYS A 478 2.25 -17.12 -25.17
C LYS A 478 1.72 -17.40 -26.58
N ARG A 479 0.42 -17.33 -26.81
CA ARG A 479 -0.20 -17.49 -28.16
C ARG A 479 0.31 -16.43 -29.14
N VAL A 480 0.32 -15.17 -28.75
CA VAL A 480 0.80 -14.06 -29.58
C VAL A 480 2.29 -14.25 -29.94
N ARG A 481 3.14 -14.65 -28.99
CA ARG A 481 4.57 -14.92 -29.26
C ARG A 481 4.77 -16.08 -30.23
N VAL A 482 3.96 -17.12 -30.15
CA VAL A 482 4.01 -18.29 -31.07
C VAL A 482 3.54 -17.88 -32.48
N GLU A 483 2.49 -17.09 -32.58
CA GLU A 483 2.00 -16.58 -33.87
C GLU A 483 2.99 -15.65 -34.56
N VAL A 484 3.63 -14.74 -33.81
CA VAL A 484 4.68 -13.84 -34.32
C VAL A 484 5.90 -14.64 -34.80
N LYS A 485 6.31 -15.70 -34.05
CA LYS A 485 7.39 -16.60 -34.50
C LYS A 485 7.00 -17.38 -35.78
N ARG A 486 5.75 -17.78 -35.94
CA ARG A 486 5.26 -18.46 -37.15
C ARG A 486 5.13 -17.52 -38.35
N ARG A 487 4.93 -16.22 -38.13
CA ARG A 487 4.79 -15.20 -39.20
C ARG A 487 6.10 -14.59 -39.64
N ARG A 488 7.24 -14.83 -38.98
CA ARG A 488 8.57 -14.53 -39.51
C ARG A 488 9.01 -15.73 -40.35
N PRO A 489 8.85 -15.70 -41.68
CA PRO A 489 9.48 -16.68 -42.54
C PRO A 489 10.99 -16.50 -42.44
N GLU A 490 11.71 -17.54 -42.70
CA GLU A 490 13.15 -17.67 -42.79
C GLU A 490 13.76 -16.63 -43.77
N GLU A 491 13.80 -15.35 -43.38
CA GLU A 491 14.67 -14.37 -44.01
C GLU A 491 16.06 -14.56 -43.41
N GLY A 492 16.76 -15.59 -43.93
CA GLY A 492 18.10 -15.89 -43.46
C GLY A 492 18.70 -17.19 -43.98
N ARG A 493 18.27 -17.62 -45.15
CA ARG A 493 19.04 -18.58 -45.96
C ARG A 493 19.06 -18.07 -47.40
N GLY A 494 19.99 -17.21 -47.68
CA GLY A 494 20.44 -16.79 -48.98
C GLY A 494 21.88 -16.32 -48.87
#